data_f05d57fc4756ad329bf418289c0445a0
#
_entry.id   f05d57fc4756ad329bf418289c0445a0
#
_cell.length_a   1.000
_cell.length_b   1.000
_cell.length_c   1.000
_cell.angle_alpha   90.00
_cell.angle_beta   90.00
_cell.angle_gamma   90.00
#
_symmetry.space_group_name_H-M   'P 1'
#
loop_
_entity.id
_entity.type
_entity.pdbx_description
1 polymer ?
#
loop_
_entity_poly.entity_id
_entity_poly.type
_entity_poly.pdbx_seq_one_letter_code
_entity_poly.pdbx_strand_id
1 'polypeptide(L)'
;MKKKRLLLLVMCVMGLASMAQQPPISHIETNNVRATILGNGSVFVPQRGTYYEQWDTYHNDCPTWEVPQGSGKETIFQHSLWFGGLDAADSLHLAALKFGQNWEGIDGAINDYWAGPLKTADATIDLMTALKFHRVWNLTRSEIEQFIANHGNAGYQTPEDILTWPAHGDAGYAENLAPFVDVNGDGHYNPADGDYPDIKGDQCLFFIFNDCFDDHLESGGGKIGLEVHSMVYAFDAPNDEALNNTVFVNYKFFNRSSNDYHDTYLGLWNDWDIGYAWDDYVGCDVQRGSSFAYNGVPVDGDGQPWAYGDNPPVQVCTILAGPYMDADGRDNPAYNGDCGALFNNSHPLDKYAYNGYNFGNGIADDERLGMCGFMYHVNSVGINGDPSSAIQYYNYLRGIWRDETHMQYGGNAFSGENVVGPECNFMFPGDTDPCNFGTNGVAPNDDYNTNGKYWTEEECNNEPTDRRGLAMVGPFNFAAGTTQELDYAMITVWKNDSQSALERKGEFIDHIRTLFNNGFGK
;
A
#
# COMPACT_ATOMS: atom_id res chain seq x y z
N MET A 1 30.03 44.34 13.82
CA MET A 1 30.02 42.89 14.13
C MET A 1 28.64 42.25 14.06
N LYS A 2 27.55 42.90 14.55
CA LYS A 2 26.18 42.30 14.48
C LYS A 2 25.63 42.11 13.07
N LYS A 3 25.92 42.98 12.09
CA LYS A 3 25.45 42.83 10.69
C LYS A 3 26.09 41.65 9.92
N LYS A 4 27.37 41.31 10.21
CA LYS A 4 28.03 40.17 9.58
C LYS A 4 27.53 38.81 10.10
N ARG A 5 27.14 38.74 11.37
CA ARG A 5 26.56 37.50 11.95
C ARG A 5 25.14 37.25 11.45
N LEU A 6 24.35 38.31 11.22
CA LEU A 6 23.00 38.19 10.64
C LEU A 6 23.06 37.73 9.18
N LEU A 7 24.03 38.21 8.38
CA LEU A 7 24.21 37.80 7.01
C LEU A 7 24.67 36.33 6.87
N LEU A 8 25.50 35.86 7.83
CA LEU A 8 25.94 34.46 7.85
C LEU A 8 24.78 33.51 8.26
N LEU A 9 23.93 33.93 9.19
CA LEU A 9 22.76 33.17 9.60
C LEU A 9 21.72 33.08 8.47
N VAL A 10 21.47 34.19 7.78
CA VAL A 10 20.56 34.23 6.61
C VAL A 10 21.12 33.39 5.44
N MET A 11 22.44 33.37 5.21
CA MET A 11 23.04 32.48 4.22
C MET A 11 23.00 31.00 4.61
N CYS A 12 23.14 30.65 5.89
CA CYS A 12 22.94 29.28 6.36
C CYS A 12 21.49 28.83 6.24
N VAL A 13 20.52 29.69 6.57
CA VAL A 13 19.09 29.36 6.43
C VAL A 13 18.69 29.30 4.95
N MET A 14 19.19 30.17 4.07
CA MET A 14 18.97 30.06 2.64
C MET A 14 19.68 28.85 2.02
N GLY A 15 20.85 28.45 2.54
CA GLY A 15 21.54 27.24 2.13
C GLY A 15 20.80 25.96 2.53
N LEU A 16 20.16 25.95 3.71
CA LEU A 16 19.35 24.84 4.18
C LEU A 16 18.00 24.77 3.44
N ALA A 17 17.37 25.91 3.14
CA ALA A 17 16.15 25.95 2.34
C ALA A 17 16.37 25.47 0.88
N SER A 18 17.58 25.64 0.32
CA SER A 18 17.90 25.10 -1.02
C SER A 18 18.25 23.62 -1.01
N MET A 19 18.49 23.01 0.16
CA MET A 19 18.69 21.55 0.30
C MET A 19 17.37 20.79 0.55
N ALA A 20 16.27 21.51 0.83
CA ALA A 20 14.94 20.94 1.02
C ALA A 20 14.13 20.80 -0.30
N GLN A 21 14.78 20.96 -1.43
CA GLN A 21 14.13 20.91 -2.74
C GLN A 21 14.03 19.48 -3.27
N GLN A 22 12.87 18.92 -3.17
CA GLN A 22 12.36 17.65 -3.70
C GLN A 22 12.74 16.40 -2.88
N PRO A 23 11.76 15.52 -2.54
CA PRO A 23 12.08 14.18 -2.06
C PRO A 23 12.90 13.47 -3.13
N PRO A 24 13.95 12.73 -2.77
CA PRO A 24 14.65 11.91 -3.73
C PRO A 24 13.67 10.89 -4.30
N ILE A 25 13.52 10.95 -5.60
CA ILE A 25 12.69 10.06 -6.39
C ILE A 25 13.52 8.82 -6.69
N SER A 26 12.93 7.64 -6.55
CA SER A 26 13.51 6.40 -7.02
C SER A 26 12.49 5.57 -7.77
N HIS A 27 12.96 4.65 -8.60
CA HIS A 27 12.10 3.79 -9.39
C HIS A 27 12.38 2.32 -9.13
N ILE A 28 11.31 1.53 -8.98
CA ILE A 28 11.38 0.11 -9.20
C ILE A 28 11.28 -0.12 -10.70
N GLU A 29 12.23 -0.85 -11.29
CA GLU A 29 12.33 -0.98 -12.76
C GLU A 29 13.09 -2.23 -13.23
N THR A 30 13.22 -3.23 -12.33
CA THR A 30 13.97 -4.45 -12.63
C THR A 30 13.20 -5.45 -13.49
N ASN A 31 11.88 -5.26 -13.64
CA ASN A 31 10.99 -6.14 -14.40
C ASN A 31 10.18 -5.37 -15.45
N ASN A 32 9.02 -5.87 -15.85
CA ASN A 32 8.17 -5.23 -16.86
C ASN A 32 7.42 -3.97 -16.36
N VAL A 33 7.58 -3.62 -15.08
CA VAL A 33 6.95 -2.46 -14.46
C VAL A 33 8.03 -1.40 -14.18
N ARG A 34 7.67 -0.14 -14.41
CA ARG A 34 8.43 1.00 -13.90
C ARG A 34 7.50 1.86 -13.05
N ALA A 35 7.85 2.01 -11.76
CA ALA A 35 6.99 2.73 -10.81
C ALA A 35 7.79 3.66 -9.90
N THR A 36 7.24 4.84 -9.61
CA THR A 36 7.89 5.91 -8.84
C THR A 36 7.59 5.79 -7.35
N ILE A 37 8.63 5.91 -6.53
CA ILE A 37 8.57 5.90 -5.08
C ILE A 37 9.26 7.14 -4.51
N LEU A 38 8.65 7.76 -3.49
CA LEU A 38 9.18 8.89 -2.75
C LEU A 38 9.48 8.51 -1.30
N GLY A 39 10.56 9.05 -0.73
CA GLY A 39 11.01 8.73 0.62
C GLY A 39 10.13 9.29 1.76
N ASN A 40 9.00 9.91 1.47
CA ASN A 40 8.06 10.48 2.44
C ASN A 40 6.80 9.62 2.66
N GLY A 41 6.80 8.35 2.24
CA GLY A 41 5.66 7.45 2.35
C GLY A 41 4.77 7.41 1.11
N SER A 42 5.05 8.21 0.09
CA SER A 42 4.31 8.20 -1.17
C SER A 42 4.86 7.12 -2.09
N VAL A 43 4.04 6.15 -2.41
CA VAL A 43 4.37 4.98 -3.25
C VAL A 43 3.44 4.98 -4.46
N PHE A 44 4.01 4.79 -5.65
CA PHE A 44 3.27 4.84 -6.91
C PHE A 44 2.51 6.17 -7.06
N VAL A 45 3.27 7.25 -7.17
CA VAL A 45 2.71 8.60 -7.28
C VAL A 45 3.35 9.38 -8.41
N PRO A 46 2.59 10.22 -9.15
CA PRO A 46 3.17 11.11 -10.12
C PRO A 46 3.91 12.25 -9.42
N GLN A 47 5.00 12.68 -9.98
CA GLN A 47 5.69 13.87 -9.50
C GLN A 47 4.88 15.15 -9.86
N ARG A 48 4.28 15.85 -8.93
CA ARG A 48 3.43 17.00 -9.17
C ARG A 48 4.16 18.35 -9.05
N GLY A 49 4.82 18.85 -10.03
CA GLY A 49 5.35 20.22 -10.04
C GLY A 49 4.73 21.09 -11.11
N THR A 50 4.26 20.49 -12.16
CA THR A 50 3.82 21.20 -13.37
C THR A 50 2.64 20.49 -14.03
N TYR A 51 1.86 19.78 -13.25
CA TYR A 51 0.83 18.82 -13.65
C TYR A 51 -0.13 19.28 -14.74
N TYR A 52 -0.48 20.58 -14.78
CA TYR A 52 -1.43 21.08 -15.78
C TYR A 52 -0.79 21.68 -17.04
N GLU A 53 0.53 21.87 -17.06
CA GLU A 53 1.17 22.57 -18.19
C GLU A 53 2.06 21.68 -19.06
N GLN A 54 2.42 20.45 -18.61
CA GLN A 54 3.37 19.59 -19.32
C GLN A 54 3.04 18.08 -19.22
N TRP A 55 1.78 17.70 -19.37
CA TRP A 55 1.34 16.31 -19.33
C TRP A 55 2.23 15.36 -20.18
N ASP A 56 2.63 15.78 -21.38
CA ASP A 56 3.35 14.94 -22.34
C ASP A 56 4.83 14.69 -22.03
N THR A 57 5.49 15.54 -21.24
CA THR A 57 6.93 15.38 -20.92
C THR A 57 7.16 14.76 -19.57
N TYR A 58 6.14 14.67 -18.76
CA TYR A 58 6.23 14.39 -17.35
C TYR A 58 6.11 12.90 -17.04
N HIS A 59 5.18 12.20 -17.68
CA HIS A 59 4.99 10.77 -17.55
C HIS A 59 6.22 9.94 -17.95
N ASN A 60 7.05 10.44 -18.86
CA ASN A 60 8.24 9.74 -19.32
C ASN A 60 9.36 9.64 -18.27
N ASP A 61 9.46 10.61 -17.34
CA ASP A 61 10.55 10.65 -16.36
C ASP A 61 10.18 10.06 -15.00
N CYS A 62 8.91 10.16 -14.59
CA CYS A 62 8.43 9.72 -13.28
C CYS A 62 7.04 9.07 -13.37
N PRO A 63 6.92 7.91 -14.01
CA PRO A 63 5.63 7.23 -14.14
C PRO A 63 5.14 6.73 -12.79
N THR A 64 3.83 6.78 -12.57
CA THR A 64 3.22 6.23 -11.38
C THR A 64 3.34 4.71 -11.36
N TRP A 65 2.81 4.07 -12.41
CA TRP A 65 2.88 2.64 -12.63
C TRP A 65 2.86 2.36 -14.14
N GLU A 66 4.01 2.49 -14.78
CA GLU A 66 4.15 2.23 -16.21
C GLU A 66 4.27 0.75 -16.47
N VAL A 67 3.40 0.23 -17.32
CA VAL A 67 3.43 -1.18 -17.74
C VAL A 67 2.80 -1.36 -19.14
N PRO A 68 3.49 -1.99 -20.11
CA PRO A 68 4.90 -2.43 -20.05
C PRO A 68 5.87 -1.27 -19.88
N GLN A 69 6.97 -1.51 -19.20
CA GLN A 69 8.04 -0.52 -19.01
C GLN A 69 8.47 0.09 -20.36
N GLY A 70 8.56 1.42 -20.44
CA GLY A 70 8.90 2.17 -21.65
C GLY A 70 7.75 2.36 -22.63
N SER A 71 6.52 1.99 -22.27
CA SER A 71 5.33 2.15 -23.12
C SER A 71 4.70 3.54 -23.06
N GLY A 72 4.94 4.28 -21.97
CA GLY A 72 4.22 5.52 -21.65
C GLY A 72 2.76 5.30 -21.27
N LYS A 73 2.39 4.07 -20.85
CA LYS A 73 1.03 3.70 -20.45
C LYS A 73 1.02 3.27 -18.99
N GLU A 74 0.04 3.74 -18.25
CA GLU A 74 -0.07 3.55 -16.81
C GLU A 74 -1.42 2.94 -16.42
N THR A 75 -1.49 2.29 -15.24
CA THR A 75 -2.71 1.68 -14.71
C THR A 75 -3.13 2.25 -13.37
N ILE A 76 -2.29 3.10 -12.78
CA ILE A 76 -2.51 3.72 -11.47
C ILE A 76 -2.14 5.20 -11.58
N PHE A 77 -3.06 6.08 -11.20
CA PHE A 77 -2.77 7.50 -11.05
C PHE A 77 -2.12 7.79 -9.70
N GLN A 78 -2.58 7.15 -8.61
CA GLN A 78 -1.99 7.28 -7.29
C GLN A 78 -2.36 6.10 -6.40
N HIS A 79 -1.40 5.69 -5.55
CA HIS A 79 -1.59 4.71 -4.50
C HIS A 79 -1.15 5.28 -3.15
N SER A 80 -1.83 4.88 -2.06
CA SER A 80 -1.49 5.37 -0.73
C SER A 80 -1.99 4.49 0.41
N LEU A 81 -1.32 4.65 1.57
CA LEU A 81 -1.70 4.04 2.83
C LEU A 81 -2.62 4.98 3.62
N TRP A 82 -3.73 4.44 4.14
CA TRP A 82 -4.53 5.04 5.19
C TRP A 82 -4.41 4.21 6.47
N PHE A 83 -4.26 4.85 7.61
CA PHE A 83 -4.11 4.16 8.87
C PHE A 83 -4.84 4.93 9.98
N GLY A 84 -5.73 4.28 10.74
CA GLY A 84 -6.48 4.93 11.79
C GLY A 84 -6.96 3.98 12.86
N GLY A 85 -7.08 4.49 14.10
CA GLY A 85 -7.57 3.74 15.25
C GLY A 85 -8.06 4.67 16.36
N LEU A 86 -8.68 4.11 17.37
CA LEU A 86 -9.22 4.81 18.52
C LEU A 86 -8.30 4.59 19.74
N ASP A 87 -8.00 5.65 20.49
CA ASP A 87 -7.28 5.53 21.76
C ASP A 87 -8.21 5.06 22.89
N ALA A 88 -7.68 4.88 24.09
CA ALA A 88 -8.44 4.42 25.27
C ALA A 88 -9.58 5.38 25.72
N ALA A 89 -9.65 6.58 25.15
CA ALA A 89 -10.72 7.55 25.36
C ALA A 89 -11.70 7.62 24.16
N ASP A 90 -11.61 6.67 23.22
CA ASP A 90 -12.34 6.64 21.95
C ASP A 90 -12.05 7.86 21.05
N SER A 91 -10.89 8.51 21.22
CA SER A 91 -10.47 9.61 20.35
C SER A 91 -9.83 9.05 19.08
N LEU A 92 -10.23 9.58 17.93
CA LEU A 92 -9.72 9.14 16.64
C LEU A 92 -8.32 9.70 16.37
N HIS A 93 -7.41 8.80 16.07
CA HIS A 93 -6.09 9.08 15.52
C HIS A 93 -6.00 8.49 14.11
N LEU A 94 -5.57 9.31 13.14
CA LEU A 94 -5.62 8.88 11.74
C LEU A 94 -4.63 9.67 10.88
N ALA A 95 -3.92 8.96 10.03
CA ALA A 95 -3.11 9.48 8.94
C ALA A 95 -3.57 8.86 7.61
N ALA A 96 -3.81 9.68 6.62
CA ALA A 96 -4.24 9.25 5.30
C ALA A 96 -3.65 10.16 4.22
N LEU A 97 -3.51 9.61 3.05
CA LEU A 97 -2.91 10.29 1.92
C LEU A 97 -3.80 10.09 0.70
N LYS A 98 -4.05 11.16 -0.06
CA LYS A 98 -4.68 11.13 -1.38
C LYS A 98 -3.83 11.95 -2.37
N PHE A 99 -4.40 13.05 -2.83
CA PHE A 99 -3.76 13.93 -3.83
C PHE A 99 -2.99 15.10 -3.22
N GLY A 100 -3.22 15.39 -1.94
CA GLY A 100 -2.70 16.57 -1.28
C GLY A 100 -1.25 16.44 -0.83
N GLN A 101 -0.75 15.20 -0.66
CA GLN A 101 0.62 14.96 -0.22
C GLN A 101 1.59 15.74 -1.10
N ASN A 102 2.21 16.74 -0.52
CA ASN A 102 3.13 17.59 -1.21
C ASN A 102 4.54 17.01 -1.12
N TRP A 103 5.15 16.81 -2.25
CA TRP A 103 6.50 16.32 -2.42
C TRP A 103 7.52 17.47 -2.63
N GLU A 104 7.09 18.73 -2.59
CA GLU A 104 7.98 19.90 -2.71
C GLU A 104 8.82 20.18 -1.46
N GLY A 105 9.01 19.21 -0.57
CA GLY A 105 9.87 19.32 0.59
C GLY A 105 9.22 18.84 1.89
N ILE A 106 9.96 18.96 2.98
CA ILE A 106 9.51 18.60 4.33
C ILE A 106 8.38 19.53 4.81
N ASP A 107 8.36 20.77 4.36
CA ASP A 107 7.37 21.79 4.72
C ASP A 107 6.13 21.77 3.81
N GLY A 108 5.85 20.67 3.15
CA GLY A 108 4.72 20.52 2.23
C GLY A 108 3.37 20.83 2.88
N ALA A 109 2.50 21.48 2.14
CA ALA A 109 1.33 22.15 2.70
C ALA A 109 0.18 21.20 3.10
N ILE A 110 0.09 19.98 2.57
CA ILE A 110 -1.05 19.08 2.78
C ILE A 110 -0.51 17.65 2.92
N ASN A 111 0.13 17.36 4.06
CA ASN A 111 0.73 16.07 4.34
C ASN A 111 0.17 15.48 5.63
N ASP A 112 0.14 14.15 5.71
CA ASP A 112 -0.04 13.37 6.94
C ASP A 112 1.18 12.47 7.19
N TYR A 113 2.11 12.35 6.24
CA TYR A 113 3.32 11.55 6.36
C TYR A 113 4.58 12.34 5.98
N TRP A 114 5.67 12.07 6.69
CA TRP A 114 6.99 12.69 6.50
C TRP A 114 8.10 11.65 6.63
N ALA A 115 9.25 11.93 6.03
CA ALA A 115 10.39 11.02 6.06
C ALA A 115 11.03 10.93 7.46
N GLY A 116 11.52 9.73 7.77
CA GLY A 116 12.39 9.44 8.90
C GLY A 116 11.74 8.70 10.07
N PRO A 117 12.58 8.14 10.97
CA PRO A 117 12.14 7.46 12.18
C PRO A 117 11.71 8.43 13.27
N LEU A 118 10.97 7.94 14.25
CA LEU A 118 10.55 8.67 15.45
C LEU A 118 11.44 8.33 16.65
N LYS A 119 11.60 9.27 17.56
CA LYS A 119 12.22 9.02 18.87
C LYS A 119 11.38 8.03 19.66
N THR A 120 12.03 7.04 20.24
CA THR A 120 11.37 5.97 20.99
C THR A 120 10.75 6.41 22.31
N ALA A 121 11.15 7.58 22.82
CA ALA A 121 10.69 8.09 24.11
C ALA A 121 9.37 8.87 24.03
N ASP A 122 9.10 9.56 22.90
CA ASP A 122 8.02 10.54 22.82
C ASP A 122 7.39 10.67 21.41
N ALA A 123 7.75 9.79 20.49
CA ALA A 123 7.29 9.79 19.11
C ALA A 123 7.52 11.11 18.36
N THR A 124 8.56 11.86 18.71
CA THR A 124 8.94 13.10 18.01
C THR A 124 10.07 12.86 17.01
N ILE A 125 10.21 13.77 16.06
CA ILE A 125 11.32 13.81 15.12
C ILE A 125 11.81 15.26 14.99
N ASP A 126 13.11 15.46 14.82
CA ASP A 126 13.65 16.78 14.52
C ASP A 126 13.91 16.94 13.01
N LEU A 127 13.96 18.21 12.56
CA LEU A 127 14.16 18.56 11.15
C LEU A 127 15.43 17.94 10.55
N MET A 128 16.52 17.85 11.30
CA MET A 128 17.79 17.32 10.76
C MET A 128 17.69 15.82 10.51
N THR A 129 17.00 15.10 11.37
CA THR A 129 16.72 13.68 11.17
C THR A 129 15.77 13.48 9.99
N ALA A 130 14.70 14.25 9.90
CA ALA A 130 13.77 14.18 8.77
C ALA A 130 14.51 14.44 7.43
N LEU A 131 15.39 15.45 7.37
CA LEU A 131 16.23 15.72 6.19
C LEU A 131 17.21 14.58 5.88
N LYS A 132 17.82 13.96 6.90
CA LYS A 132 18.75 12.81 6.73
C LYS A 132 18.05 11.62 6.08
N PHE A 133 16.80 11.36 6.46
CA PHE A 133 15.99 10.23 5.98
C PHE A 133 15.10 10.59 4.78
N HIS A 134 15.12 11.83 4.32
CA HIS A 134 14.38 12.25 3.13
C HIS A 134 15.07 11.73 1.85
N ARG A 135 15.12 10.39 1.74
CA ARG A 135 15.72 9.66 0.63
C ARG A 135 15.14 8.26 0.50
N VAL A 136 15.37 7.63 -0.64
CA VAL A 136 15.12 6.21 -0.90
C VAL A 136 16.47 5.55 -1.16
N TRP A 137 16.79 4.48 -0.43
CA TRP A 137 17.93 3.60 -0.70
C TRP A 137 17.50 2.59 -1.75
N ASN A 138 18.15 2.59 -2.91
CA ASN A 138 17.82 1.73 -4.05
C ASN A 138 19.01 0.79 -4.33
N LEU A 139 18.80 -0.49 -4.11
CA LEU A 139 19.83 -1.51 -4.27
C LEU A 139 19.32 -2.67 -5.12
N THR A 140 20.20 -3.18 -5.96
CA THR A 140 19.99 -4.41 -6.70
C THR A 140 20.72 -5.59 -6.05
N ARG A 141 20.21 -6.80 -6.25
CA ARG A 141 20.87 -8.05 -5.83
C ARG A 141 22.27 -8.13 -6.40
N SER A 142 22.46 -7.73 -7.66
CA SER A 142 23.75 -7.71 -8.33
C SER A 142 24.78 -6.78 -7.65
N GLU A 143 24.34 -5.60 -7.16
CA GLU A 143 25.24 -4.68 -6.42
C GLU A 143 25.68 -5.29 -5.09
N ILE A 144 24.77 -5.96 -4.37
CA ILE A 144 25.08 -6.68 -3.12
C ILE A 144 26.09 -7.81 -3.40
N GLU A 145 25.85 -8.63 -4.42
CA GLU A 145 26.77 -9.72 -4.79
C GLU A 145 28.15 -9.22 -5.22
N GLN A 146 28.22 -8.12 -5.97
CA GLN A 146 29.47 -7.46 -6.34
C GLN A 146 30.19 -6.90 -5.11
N PHE A 147 29.47 -6.32 -4.16
CA PHE A 147 30.04 -5.86 -2.90
C PHE A 147 30.61 -7.03 -2.09
N ILE A 148 29.86 -8.10 -1.88
CA ILE A 148 30.33 -9.30 -1.16
C ILE A 148 31.63 -9.84 -1.79
N ALA A 149 31.70 -9.91 -3.11
CA ALA A 149 32.86 -10.43 -3.83
C ALA A 149 34.08 -9.50 -3.81
N ASN A 150 33.91 -8.18 -3.64
CA ASN A 150 34.96 -7.20 -3.95
C ASN A 150 35.28 -6.19 -2.85
N HIS A 151 34.53 -6.08 -1.75
CA HIS A 151 34.68 -5.02 -0.72
C HIS A 151 36.11 -4.90 -0.17
N GLY A 152 36.86 -6.00 -0.09
CA GLY A 152 38.27 -6.01 0.34
C GLY A 152 39.29 -5.70 -0.76
N ASN A 153 38.88 -5.54 -2.03
CA ASN A 153 39.81 -5.37 -3.16
C ASN A 153 40.22 -3.90 -3.33
N ALA A 154 41.52 -3.68 -3.56
CA ALA A 154 42.03 -2.33 -3.83
C ALA A 154 41.40 -1.74 -5.10
N GLY A 155 40.77 -0.57 -4.96
CA GLY A 155 40.15 0.16 -6.07
C GLY A 155 38.66 -0.16 -6.29
N TYR A 156 38.05 -1.10 -5.57
CA TYR A 156 36.60 -1.27 -5.58
C TYR A 156 35.94 -0.03 -4.99
N GLN A 157 34.86 0.41 -5.63
CA GLN A 157 34.04 1.53 -5.14
C GLN A 157 32.71 0.96 -4.63
N THR A 158 32.55 0.93 -3.32
CA THR A 158 31.28 0.50 -2.67
C THR A 158 30.16 1.46 -3.06
N PRO A 159 28.99 0.97 -3.51
CA PRO A 159 27.82 1.81 -3.77
C PRO A 159 27.43 2.67 -2.54
N GLU A 160 27.02 3.91 -2.80
CA GLU A 160 26.66 4.86 -1.74
C GLU A 160 25.51 4.35 -0.86
N ASP A 161 24.54 3.66 -1.44
CA ASP A 161 23.40 3.11 -0.71
C ASP A 161 23.79 1.94 0.21
N ILE A 162 24.89 1.22 -0.07
CA ILE A 162 25.50 0.29 0.87
C ILE A 162 26.25 1.05 1.98
N LEU A 163 27.07 2.07 1.62
CA LEU A 163 27.82 2.85 2.62
C LEU A 163 26.93 3.60 3.61
N THR A 164 25.76 4.01 3.18
CA THR A 164 24.83 4.85 3.95
C THR A 164 23.59 4.12 4.40
N TRP A 165 23.56 2.79 4.29
CA TRP A 165 22.42 1.98 4.70
C TRP A 165 22.02 2.29 6.15
N PRO A 166 20.75 2.61 6.43
CA PRO A 166 20.34 3.10 7.73
C PRO A 166 20.04 1.96 8.70
N ALA A 167 21.01 1.06 8.89
CA ALA A 167 20.86 -0.11 9.77
C ALA A 167 20.55 0.28 11.21
N HIS A 168 21.12 1.40 11.68
CA HIS A 168 20.99 1.86 13.07
C HIS A 168 20.48 3.29 13.16
N GLY A 169 19.66 3.55 14.18
CA GLY A 169 19.24 4.90 14.55
C GLY A 169 20.30 5.63 15.38
N ASP A 170 20.28 6.96 15.30
CA ASP A 170 21.06 7.82 16.17
C ASP A 170 20.51 7.78 17.63
N ALA A 171 21.22 8.38 18.58
CA ALA A 171 20.81 8.40 19.99
C ALA A 171 19.39 8.95 20.19
N GLY A 172 18.53 8.16 20.84
CA GLY A 172 17.12 8.47 21.09
C GLY A 172 16.15 7.86 20.07
N TYR A 173 16.64 7.30 18.97
CA TYR A 173 15.89 6.53 18.00
C TYR A 173 16.06 5.02 18.23
N ALA A 174 15.32 4.18 17.53
CA ALA A 174 15.48 2.73 17.63
C ALA A 174 16.88 2.31 17.19
N GLU A 175 17.49 1.38 17.95
CA GLU A 175 18.82 0.86 17.64
C GLU A 175 18.85 0.20 16.25
N ASN A 176 17.83 -0.60 15.93
CA ASN A 176 17.73 -1.30 14.66
C ASN A 176 16.63 -0.66 13.80
N LEU A 177 17.01 -0.23 12.59
CA LEU A 177 16.10 0.33 11.59
C LEU A 177 16.03 -0.58 10.36
N ALA A 178 16.97 -0.43 9.43
CA ALA A 178 17.01 -1.27 8.24
C ALA A 178 17.68 -2.63 8.51
N PRO A 179 17.15 -3.76 8.00
CA PRO A 179 17.79 -5.07 8.18
C PRO A 179 19.11 -5.16 7.42
N PHE A 180 20.08 -5.87 7.98
CA PHE A 180 21.39 -6.11 7.39
C PHE A 180 21.93 -7.48 7.77
N VAL A 181 22.88 -7.96 6.99
CA VAL A 181 23.67 -9.15 7.30
C VAL A 181 24.93 -8.71 8.01
N ASP A 182 25.03 -9.11 9.28
CA ASP A 182 26.20 -8.89 10.14
C ASP A 182 27.16 -10.06 9.93
N VAL A 183 28.26 -9.82 9.19
CA VAL A 183 29.19 -10.88 8.76
C VAL A 183 30.14 -11.27 9.88
N ASN A 184 30.54 -10.32 10.74
CA ASN A 184 31.48 -10.57 11.84
C ASN A 184 30.77 -10.86 13.17
N GLY A 185 29.45 -10.65 13.29
CA GLY A 185 28.63 -10.94 14.45
C GLY A 185 28.81 -9.96 15.61
N ASP A 186 29.21 -8.71 15.33
CA ASP A 186 29.45 -7.69 16.36
C ASP A 186 28.22 -6.83 16.68
N GLY A 187 27.14 -6.99 15.92
CA GLY A 187 25.88 -6.26 16.08
C GLY A 187 25.87 -4.86 15.48
N HIS A 188 26.92 -4.45 14.77
CA HIS A 188 27.06 -3.13 14.19
C HIS A 188 27.26 -3.19 12.68
N TYR A 189 26.49 -2.41 11.93
CA TYR A 189 26.66 -2.33 10.49
C TYR A 189 27.92 -1.57 10.09
N ASN A 190 28.87 -2.27 9.47
CA ASN A 190 30.09 -1.68 8.96
C ASN A 190 30.48 -2.34 7.60
N PRO A 191 30.22 -1.68 6.45
CA PRO A 191 30.61 -2.23 5.16
C PRO A 191 32.11 -2.50 4.99
N ALA A 192 32.98 -1.84 5.80
CA ALA A 192 34.41 -2.14 5.75
C ALA A 192 34.76 -3.52 6.33
N ASP A 193 33.92 -4.07 7.20
CA ASP A 193 34.02 -5.42 7.76
C ASP A 193 33.28 -6.48 6.93
N GLY A 194 32.60 -6.03 5.84
CA GLY A 194 31.91 -6.88 4.90
C GLY A 194 30.39 -6.97 5.12
N ASP A 195 29.82 -6.21 6.05
CA ASP A 195 28.39 -6.19 6.29
C ASP A 195 27.64 -5.54 5.13
N TYR A 196 26.46 -6.06 4.84
CA TYR A 196 25.67 -5.59 3.70
C TYR A 196 24.17 -5.57 3.98
N PRO A 197 23.40 -4.72 3.24
CA PRO A 197 21.95 -4.66 3.36
C PRO A 197 21.26 -6.01 3.10
N ASP A 198 20.33 -6.40 3.97
CA ASP A 198 19.47 -7.56 3.73
C ASP A 198 18.22 -7.12 2.96
N ILE A 199 18.26 -7.23 1.64
CA ILE A 199 17.22 -6.80 0.73
C ILE A 199 16.31 -7.94 0.28
N LYS A 200 15.06 -7.61 -0.01
CA LYS A 200 14.09 -8.49 -0.68
C LYS A 200 14.19 -8.33 -2.20
N GLY A 201 13.88 -9.38 -2.98
CA GLY A 201 13.85 -9.32 -4.44
C GLY A 201 15.21 -9.16 -5.12
N ASP A 202 15.18 -8.84 -6.41
CA ASP A 202 16.37 -8.54 -7.24
C ASP A 202 16.66 -7.04 -7.30
N GLN A 203 15.63 -6.20 -7.08
CA GLN A 203 15.74 -4.78 -6.75
C GLN A 203 14.88 -4.49 -5.53
N CYS A 204 15.39 -3.68 -4.60
CA CYS A 204 14.72 -3.25 -3.40
C CYS A 204 14.94 -1.77 -3.14
N LEU A 205 13.85 -1.06 -2.87
CA LEU A 205 13.83 0.31 -2.44
C LEU A 205 13.44 0.36 -0.97
N PHE A 206 14.32 0.89 -0.12
CA PHE A 206 14.08 1.04 1.31
C PHE A 206 13.93 2.51 1.69
N PHE A 207 12.95 2.80 2.55
CA PHE A 207 12.76 4.13 3.14
C PHE A 207 11.98 4.02 4.45
N ILE A 208 12.06 5.07 5.28
CA ILE A 208 11.36 5.19 6.56
C ILE A 208 10.53 6.45 6.55
N PHE A 209 9.28 6.36 6.99
CA PHE A 209 8.39 7.51 7.13
C PHE A 209 7.57 7.45 8.43
N ASN A 210 6.94 8.55 8.80
CA ASN A 210 6.17 8.69 10.03
C ASN A 210 5.02 9.68 9.87
N ASP A 211 4.13 9.74 10.87
CA ASP A 211 2.97 10.63 10.90
C ASP A 211 3.11 11.81 11.92
N CYS A 212 4.31 12.09 12.43
CA CYS A 212 4.45 12.96 13.62
C CYS A 212 5.21 14.27 13.43
N PHE A 213 5.79 14.51 12.23
CA PHE A 213 6.61 15.71 12.02
C PHE A 213 5.80 17.01 12.17
N ASP A 214 4.61 17.09 11.57
CA ASP A 214 3.72 18.25 11.67
C ASP A 214 2.25 17.82 11.81
N ASP A 215 1.30 18.76 11.83
CA ASP A 215 -0.13 18.48 11.89
C ASP A 215 -0.64 17.87 10.59
N HIS A 216 -1.59 16.93 10.70
CA HIS A 216 -2.19 16.27 9.54
C HIS A 216 -3.14 17.21 8.79
N LEU A 217 -2.77 17.61 7.58
CA LEU A 217 -3.53 18.57 6.79
C LEU A 217 -4.31 17.92 5.64
N GLU A 218 -4.00 16.68 5.26
CA GLU A 218 -4.81 15.92 4.28
C GLU A 218 -6.09 15.40 4.94
N SER A 219 -5.97 14.63 6.02
CA SER A 219 -7.12 14.03 6.70
C SER A 219 -7.72 14.89 7.81
N GLY A 220 -6.90 15.76 8.42
CA GLY A 220 -7.26 16.45 9.66
C GLY A 220 -7.32 15.55 10.89
N GLY A 221 -6.70 14.35 10.84
CA GLY A 221 -6.65 13.38 11.93
C GLY A 221 -5.66 13.74 13.03
N GLY A 222 -5.81 13.13 14.20
CA GLY A 222 -4.82 13.19 15.26
C GLY A 222 -3.60 12.32 14.94
N LYS A 223 -2.40 12.74 15.38
CA LYS A 223 -1.16 11.96 15.23
C LYS A 223 -1.26 10.64 15.98
N ILE A 224 -0.78 9.57 15.33
CA ILE A 224 -0.80 8.21 15.87
C ILE A 224 0.49 7.91 16.66
N GLY A 225 1.61 8.48 16.25
CA GLY A 225 2.94 8.05 16.66
C GLY A 225 3.42 6.86 15.82
N LEU A 226 3.00 6.83 14.59
CA LEU A 226 3.27 5.76 13.63
C LEU A 226 4.62 5.98 12.93
N GLU A 227 5.52 5.02 13.08
CA GLU A 227 6.74 4.91 12.28
C GLU A 227 6.59 3.71 11.33
N VAL A 228 6.94 3.89 10.05
CA VAL A 228 6.82 2.84 9.04
C VAL A 228 8.17 2.62 8.37
N HIS A 229 8.65 1.38 8.40
CA HIS A 229 9.78 0.92 7.59
C HIS A 229 9.25 0.22 6.35
N SER A 230 9.72 0.62 5.19
CA SER A 230 9.16 0.21 3.91
C SER A 230 10.20 -0.45 3.02
N MET A 231 9.86 -1.60 2.45
CA MET A 231 10.57 -2.21 1.32
C MET A 231 9.62 -2.35 0.15
N VAL A 232 9.94 -1.69 -0.97
CA VAL A 232 9.30 -1.93 -2.26
C VAL A 232 10.26 -2.75 -3.10
N TYR A 233 9.86 -3.92 -3.58
CA TYR A 233 10.78 -4.83 -4.26
C TYR A 233 10.14 -5.58 -5.42
N ALA A 234 10.97 -5.99 -6.36
CA ALA A 234 10.56 -6.78 -7.52
C ALA A 234 11.63 -7.80 -7.91
N PHE A 235 11.24 -8.71 -8.79
CA PHE A 235 12.11 -9.78 -9.30
C PHE A 235 12.30 -9.63 -10.81
N ASP A 236 13.53 -9.83 -11.29
CA ASP A 236 13.85 -10.01 -12.71
C ASP A 236 13.45 -11.43 -13.13
N ALA A 237 12.24 -11.58 -13.64
CA ALA A 237 11.65 -12.89 -13.93
C ALA A 237 11.00 -12.95 -15.33
N PRO A 238 11.76 -12.74 -16.42
CA PRO A 238 11.19 -12.62 -17.78
C PRO A 238 10.49 -13.89 -18.29
N ASN A 239 10.71 -15.03 -17.63
CA ASN A 239 10.07 -16.32 -17.98
C ASN A 239 8.85 -16.65 -17.11
N ASP A 240 8.52 -15.83 -16.12
CA ASP A 240 7.34 -15.93 -15.26
C ASP A 240 6.49 -14.67 -15.44
N GLU A 241 5.45 -14.78 -16.28
CA GLU A 241 4.63 -13.63 -16.66
C GLU A 241 4.01 -12.94 -15.43
N ALA A 242 3.52 -13.69 -14.45
CA ALA A 242 2.91 -13.11 -13.26
C ALA A 242 3.95 -12.37 -12.40
N LEU A 243 5.09 -13.02 -12.13
CA LEU A 243 6.14 -12.41 -11.30
C LEU A 243 6.79 -11.20 -11.99
N ASN A 244 6.96 -11.26 -13.32
CA ASN A 244 7.55 -10.19 -14.12
C ASN A 244 6.63 -8.94 -14.27
N ASN A 245 5.36 -9.04 -13.90
CA ASN A 245 4.39 -7.95 -13.89
C ASN A 245 3.93 -7.59 -12.45
N THR A 246 4.75 -7.93 -11.45
CA THR A 246 4.42 -7.75 -10.03
C THR A 246 5.48 -6.92 -9.31
N VAL A 247 5.02 -5.98 -8.48
CA VAL A 247 5.82 -5.28 -7.48
C VAL A 247 5.23 -5.58 -6.11
N PHE A 248 6.10 -5.88 -5.16
CA PHE A 248 5.76 -6.20 -3.78
C PHE A 248 6.07 -5.02 -2.87
N VAL A 249 5.27 -4.87 -1.82
CA VAL A 249 5.52 -3.90 -0.76
C VAL A 249 5.40 -4.59 0.59
N ASN A 250 6.39 -4.38 1.43
CA ASN A 250 6.39 -4.77 2.83
C ASN A 250 6.46 -3.52 3.69
N TYR A 251 5.49 -3.34 4.58
CA TYR A 251 5.48 -2.31 5.60
C TYR A 251 5.61 -2.93 6.99
N LYS A 252 6.52 -2.39 7.82
CA LYS A 252 6.56 -2.64 9.25
C LYS A 252 6.13 -1.38 9.98
N PHE A 253 5.07 -1.50 10.76
CA PHE A 253 4.46 -0.42 11.52
C PHE A 253 4.91 -0.49 12.97
N PHE A 254 5.40 0.61 13.51
CA PHE A 254 5.82 0.70 14.90
C PHE A 254 4.97 1.77 15.60
N ASN A 255 4.30 1.40 16.69
CA ASN A 255 3.66 2.37 17.56
C ASN A 255 4.72 2.97 18.49
N ARG A 256 5.18 4.19 18.19
CA ARG A 256 6.15 4.91 19.02
C ARG A 256 5.49 5.80 20.07
N SER A 257 4.14 5.90 20.06
CA SER A 257 3.39 6.65 21.07
C SER A 257 3.25 5.87 22.39
N SER A 258 2.71 6.55 23.39
CA SER A 258 2.32 5.92 24.65
C SER A 258 0.86 5.45 24.67
N ASN A 259 0.13 5.57 23.55
CA ASN A 259 -1.27 5.20 23.44
C ASN A 259 -1.42 3.75 22.93
N ASP A 260 -2.31 3.03 23.55
CA ASP A 260 -2.86 1.80 22.98
C ASP A 260 -4.03 2.17 22.07
N TYR A 261 -4.04 1.62 20.86
CA TYR A 261 -5.13 1.82 19.90
C TYR A 261 -5.93 0.54 19.73
N HIS A 262 -7.25 0.66 19.73
CA HIS A 262 -8.20 -0.39 19.38
C HIS A 262 -8.98 0.00 18.13
N ASP A 263 -9.74 -0.95 17.58
CA ASP A 263 -10.47 -0.77 16.32
C ASP A 263 -9.60 -0.11 15.27
N THR A 264 -8.33 -0.56 15.20
CA THR A 264 -7.37 -0.05 14.23
C THR A 264 -7.61 -0.71 12.88
N TYR A 265 -7.64 0.13 11.86
CA TYR A 265 -7.76 -0.29 10.47
C TYR A 265 -6.66 0.34 9.64
N LEU A 266 -6.24 -0.37 8.61
CA LEU A 266 -5.46 0.19 7.51
C LEU A 266 -6.20 -0.01 6.19
N GLY A 267 -5.90 0.85 5.22
CA GLY A 267 -6.45 0.79 3.88
C GLY A 267 -5.38 1.05 2.83
N LEU A 268 -5.44 0.27 1.77
CA LEU A 268 -4.69 0.49 0.54
C LEU A 268 -5.62 1.20 -0.45
N TRP A 269 -5.44 2.51 -0.55
CA TRP A 269 -6.21 3.35 -1.45
C TRP A 269 -5.54 3.44 -2.80
N ASN A 270 -6.33 3.30 -3.86
CA ASN A 270 -5.87 3.39 -5.23
C ASN A 270 -6.78 4.32 -6.02
N ASP A 271 -6.20 5.22 -6.77
CA ASP A 271 -6.82 5.94 -7.87
C ASP A 271 -6.38 5.22 -9.15
N TRP A 272 -7.34 4.51 -9.75
CA TRP A 272 -7.07 3.63 -10.88
C TRP A 272 -7.26 4.40 -12.19
N ASP A 273 -6.27 4.31 -13.08
CA ASP A 273 -6.34 4.85 -14.43
C ASP A 273 -5.79 3.78 -15.39
N ILE A 274 -6.64 2.90 -15.90
CA ILE A 274 -6.24 1.89 -16.88
C ILE A 274 -6.10 2.57 -18.25
N GLY A 275 -4.98 3.26 -18.45
CA GLY A 275 -4.76 4.10 -19.62
C GLY A 275 -5.67 5.32 -19.63
N TYR A 276 -6.88 5.21 -20.15
CA TYR A 276 -7.86 6.30 -20.17
C TYR A 276 -8.85 6.18 -19.01
N ALA A 277 -8.66 6.99 -17.97
CA ALA A 277 -9.35 6.94 -16.69
C ALA A 277 -10.90 6.99 -16.72
N TRP A 278 -11.52 7.39 -17.82
CA TRP A 278 -12.96 7.68 -17.87
C TRP A 278 -13.81 6.52 -18.39
N ASP A 279 -13.23 5.34 -18.55
CA ASP A 279 -13.93 4.15 -19.01
C ASP A 279 -13.64 2.89 -18.16
N ASP A 280 -13.24 3.10 -16.88
CA ASP A 280 -12.86 2.06 -15.94
C ASP A 280 -14.01 1.56 -15.06
N TYR A 281 -13.87 0.30 -14.63
CA TYR A 281 -14.62 -0.38 -13.58
C TYR A 281 -13.70 -0.93 -12.50
N VAL A 282 -14.27 -1.21 -11.33
CA VAL A 282 -13.57 -1.87 -10.22
C VAL A 282 -14.33 -3.09 -9.71
N GLY A 283 -13.63 -3.93 -8.96
CA GLY A 283 -14.18 -5.08 -8.26
C GLY A 283 -13.25 -5.63 -7.20
N CYS A 284 -13.66 -6.68 -6.53
CA CYS A 284 -12.81 -7.39 -5.59
C CYS A 284 -12.91 -8.91 -5.74
N ASP A 285 -11.85 -9.59 -5.29
CA ASP A 285 -11.78 -11.03 -5.12
C ASP A 285 -11.67 -11.32 -3.62
N VAL A 286 -12.81 -11.62 -3.00
CA VAL A 286 -12.92 -11.73 -1.54
C VAL A 286 -12.10 -12.89 -1.02
N GLN A 287 -12.20 -14.05 -1.66
CA GLN A 287 -11.48 -15.25 -1.25
C GLN A 287 -9.96 -15.11 -1.39
N ARG A 288 -9.50 -14.28 -2.35
CA ARG A 288 -8.09 -14.02 -2.57
C ARG A 288 -7.59 -12.73 -1.90
N GLY A 289 -8.45 -12.02 -1.16
CA GLY A 289 -8.09 -10.79 -0.46
C GLY A 289 -7.55 -9.70 -1.40
N SER A 290 -8.20 -9.51 -2.55
CA SER A 290 -7.71 -8.64 -3.62
C SER A 290 -8.76 -7.65 -4.09
N SER A 291 -8.34 -6.44 -4.42
CA SER A 291 -9.12 -5.47 -5.20
C SER A 291 -8.50 -5.31 -6.59
N PHE A 292 -9.29 -4.88 -7.56
CA PHE A 292 -8.79 -4.70 -8.93
C PHE A 292 -9.61 -3.66 -9.70
N ALA A 293 -8.96 -3.11 -10.73
CA ALA A 293 -9.60 -2.29 -11.75
C ALA A 293 -9.41 -2.90 -13.14
N TYR A 294 -10.35 -2.63 -14.03
CA TYR A 294 -10.36 -3.11 -15.40
C TYR A 294 -11.17 -2.18 -16.29
N ASN A 295 -10.86 -2.18 -17.58
CA ASN A 295 -11.56 -1.35 -18.55
C ASN A 295 -13.03 -1.77 -18.68
N GLY A 296 -13.96 -0.83 -18.53
CA GLY A 296 -15.41 -1.07 -18.57
C GLY A 296 -15.99 -1.18 -19.98
N VAL A 297 -15.17 -0.91 -21.00
CA VAL A 297 -15.53 -1.01 -22.42
C VAL A 297 -14.51 -1.88 -23.18
N PRO A 298 -14.85 -2.42 -24.36
CA PRO A 298 -13.95 -3.34 -25.08
C PRO A 298 -12.63 -2.74 -25.55
N VAL A 299 -12.56 -1.43 -25.71
CA VAL A 299 -11.38 -0.68 -26.20
C VAL A 299 -11.12 0.46 -25.23
N ASP A 300 -9.94 0.49 -24.62
CA ASP A 300 -9.52 1.55 -23.74
C ASP A 300 -9.24 2.84 -24.50
N GLY A 301 -9.94 3.91 -24.12
CA GLY A 301 -9.80 5.24 -24.69
C GLY A 301 -10.34 5.35 -26.13
N ASP A 302 -10.08 6.53 -26.71
CA ASP A 302 -10.47 6.88 -28.08
C ASP A 302 -9.22 7.30 -28.89
N GLY A 303 -8.17 6.46 -28.85
CA GLY A 303 -6.93 6.64 -29.60
C GLY A 303 -5.90 7.57 -28.97
N GLN A 304 -6.01 7.85 -27.67
CA GLN A 304 -4.97 8.58 -26.93
C GLN A 304 -3.67 7.74 -26.86
N PRO A 305 -2.47 8.38 -26.90
CA PRO A 305 -1.20 7.66 -26.87
C PRO A 305 -0.98 6.84 -25.60
N TRP A 306 -1.54 7.28 -24.47
CA TRP A 306 -1.42 6.64 -23.16
C TRP A 306 -2.48 5.55 -22.92
N ALA A 307 -3.50 5.42 -23.79
CA ALA A 307 -4.49 4.38 -23.71
C ALA A 307 -3.97 3.04 -24.22
N TYR A 308 -4.48 1.93 -23.68
CA TYR A 308 -4.09 0.56 -24.05
C TYR A 308 -4.81 0.07 -25.33
N GLY A 309 -5.88 0.75 -25.76
CA GLY A 309 -6.64 0.39 -26.95
C GLY A 309 -7.29 -1.01 -26.81
N ASP A 310 -7.05 -1.90 -27.79
CA ASP A 310 -7.64 -3.26 -27.83
C ASP A 310 -7.07 -4.23 -26.78
N ASN A 311 -6.10 -3.82 -25.98
CA ASN A 311 -5.44 -4.70 -25.01
C ASN A 311 -5.30 -4.07 -23.61
N PRO A 312 -6.41 -3.62 -22.99
CA PRO A 312 -6.33 -3.12 -21.62
C PRO A 312 -6.01 -4.27 -20.65
N PRO A 313 -5.11 -4.04 -19.67
CA PRO A 313 -4.85 -4.99 -18.60
C PRO A 313 -5.91 -4.91 -17.49
N VAL A 314 -5.84 -5.86 -16.55
CA VAL A 314 -6.43 -5.75 -15.22
C VAL A 314 -5.31 -5.40 -14.24
N GLN A 315 -5.50 -4.36 -13.43
CA GLN A 315 -4.59 -4.00 -12.36
C GLN A 315 -5.13 -4.49 -11.02
N VAL A 316 -4.34 -5.27 -10.30
CA VAL A 316 -4.73 -5.91 -9.04
C VAL A 316 -3.87 -5.36 -7.89
N CYS A 317 -4.51 -5.12 -6.74
CA CYS A 317 -3.87 -4.95 -5.43
C CYS A 317 -4.28 -6.13 -4.55
N THR A 318 -3.34 -7.00 -4.17
CA THR A 318 -3.62 -8.18 -3.35
C THR A 318 -2.90 -8.09 -2.00
N ILE A 319 -3.65 -8.26 -0.91
CA ILE A 319 -3.10 -8.36 0.44
C ILE A 319 -2.60 -9.79 0.65
N LEU A 320 -1.30 -9.97 0.74
CA LEU A 320 -0.65 -11.26 0.94
C LEU A 320 -0.71 -11.69 2.41
N ALA A 321 -0.34 -10.77 3.31
CA ALA A 321 -0.42 -10.94 4.75
C ALA A 321 -0.61 -9.57 5.42
N GLY A 322 -1.73 -9.35 6.08
CA GLY A 322 -2.05 -8.12 6.81
C GLY A 322 -1.42 -8.07 8.20
N PRO A 323 -1.85 -7.14 9.08
CA PRO A 323 -1.44 -7.11 10.47
C PRO A 323 -1.69 -8.42 11.20
N TYR A 324 -0.90 -8.68 12.23
CA TYR A 324 -1.15 -9.81 13.14
C TYR A 324 -2.51 -9.65 13.81
N MET A 325 -3.23 -10.75 13.93
CA MET A 325 -4.45 -10.81 14.73
C MET A 325 -4.14 -10.58 16.21
N ASP A 326 -5.16 -10.16 16.95
CA ASP A 326 -5.05 -10.10 18.40
C ASP A 326 -4.79 -11.49 18.96
N ALA A 327 -3.79 -11.61 19.82
CA ALA A 327 -3.37 -12.89 20.41
C ALA A 327 -4.50 -13.52 21.24
N ASP A 328 -4.81 -14.78 20.97
CA ASP A 328 -5.82 -15.57 21.70
C ASP A 328 -5.25 -16.87 22.30
N GLY A 329 -3.93 -17.10 22.14
CA GLY A 329 -3.19 -18.27 22.63
C GLY A 329 -3.42 -19.53 21.79
N ARG A 330 -3.92 -19.40 20.55
CA ARG A 330 -4.24 -20.53 19.67
C ARG A 330 -3.53 -20.40 18.32
N ASP A 331 -3.34 -21.53 17.66
CA ASP A 331 -3.20 -21.63 16.22
C ASP A 331 -4.62 -21.74 15.63
N ASN A 332 -5.16 -20.65 15.08
CA ASN A 332 -6.51 -20.62 14.53
C ASN A 332 -6.56 -21.49 13.26
N PRO A 333 -7.59 -22.35 13.09
CA PRO A 333 -7.57 -23.35 12.04
C PRO A 333 -7.65 -22.75 10.64
N ALA A 334 -6.94 -23.35 9.68
CA ALA A 334 -7.06 -22.99 8.28
C ALA A 334 -8.48 -23.22 7.76
N TYR A 335 -8.92 -22.36 6.81
CA TYR A 335 -10.17 -22.57 6.08
C TYR A 335 -10.12 -23.88 5.27
N ASN A 336 -11.08 -24.75 5.50
CA ASN A 336 -11.13 -26.10 4.93
C ASN A 336 -12.15 -26.29 3.79
N GLY A 337 -12.72 -25.22 3.28
CA GLY A 337 -13.78 -25.24 2.26
C GLY A 337 -15.20 -25.33 2.82
N ASP A 338 -15.39 -25.43 4.13
CA ASP A 338 -16.71 -25.43 4.78
C ASP A 338 -17.11 -24.04 5.23
N CYS A 339 -17.99 -23.38 4.46
CA CYS A 339 -18.51 -22.06 4.79
C CYS A 339 -19.27 -22.03 6.14
N GLY A 340 -19.93 -23.13 6.51
CA GLY A 340 -20.61 -23.22 7.80
C GLY A 340 -19.65 -23.17 8.98
N ALA A 341 -18.44 -23.72 8.84
CA ALA A 341 -17.41 -23.68 9.87
C ALA A 341 -16.93 -22.27 10.17
N LEU A 342 -16.85 -21.38 9.18
CA LEU A 342 -16.41 -20.00 9.36
C LEU A 342 -17.30 -19.18 10.33
N PHE A 343 -18.63 -19.41 10.30
CA PHE A 343 -19.59 -18.60 11.06
C PHE A 343 -20.21 -19.32 12.25
N ASN A 344 -20.18 -20.66 12.26
CA ASN A 344 -20.74 -21.47 13.35
C ASN A 344 -19.68 -21.88 14.40
N ASN A 345 -18.45 -21.42 14.23
CA ASN A 345 -17.38 -21.69 15.16
C ASN A 345 -17.58 -20.95 16.48
N SER A 346 -17.20 -21.56 17.60
CA SER A 346 -17.28 -20.92 18.91
C SER A 346 -16.28 -19.76 19.07
N HIS A 347 -15.37 -19.61 18.14
CA HIS A 347 -14.31 -18.60 18.17
C HIS A 347 -14.48 -17.58 17.04
N PRO A 348 -14.77 -16.29 17.35
CA PRO A 348 -15.08 -15.27 16.34
C PRO A 348 -13.96 -14.97 15.35
N LEU A 349 -12.70 -15.23 15.75
CA LEU A 349 -11.51 -14.94 14.94
C LEU A 349 -11.25 -15.99 13.85
N ASP A 350 -11.77 -17.23 14.00
CA ASP A 350 -11.57 -18.30 13.02
C ASP A 350 -12.09 -17.94 11.60
N LYS A 351 -13.06 -17.05 11.51
CA LYS A 351 -13.59 -16.57 10.20
C LYS A 351 -12.54 -15.89 9.32
N TYR A 352 -11.53 -15.26 9.92
CA TYR A 352 -10.46 -14.58 9.19
C TYR A 352 -9.52 -15.52 8.42
N ALA A 353 -9.58 -16.83 8.69
CA ALA A 353 -8.93 -17.86 7.87
C ALA A 353 -9.39 -17.86 6.40
N TYR A 354 -10.50 -17.18 6.06
CA TYR A 354 -11.07 -17.18 4.71
C TYR A 354 -10.12 -16.63 3.65
N ASN A 355 -9.40 -15.56 3.99
CA ASN A 355 -8.41 -14.92 3.11
C ASN A 355 -7.15 -14.44 3.86
N GLY A 356 -6.97 -14.85 5.11
CA GLY A 356 -5.81 -14.53 5.94
C GLY A 356 -4.59 -15.39 5.65
N TYR A 357 -3.56 -15.25 6.47
CA TYR A 357 -2.27 -15.90 6.32
C TYR A 357 -1.85 -16.61 7.62
N ASN A 358 -1.11 -17.72 7.51
CA ASN A 358 -0.57 -18.56 8.62
C ASN A 358 -1.60 -19.37 9.42
N PHE A 359 -2.86 -19.37 9.08
CA PHE A 359 -3.86 -20.16 9.79
C PHE A 359 -3.59 -21.66 9.69
N GLY A 360 -3.60 -22.37 10.82
CA GLY A 360 -3.42 -23.82 10.92
C GLY A 360 -2.00 -24.31 10.55
N ASN A 361 -0.98 -23.49 10.81
CA ASN A 361 0.42 -23.80 10.53
C ASN A 361 1.17 -24.46 11.69
N GLY A 362 0.52 -24.60 12.87
CA GLY A 362 1.09 -25.19 14.09
C GLY A 362 1.74 -24.17 15.04
N ILE A 363 1.67 -22.87 14.75
CA ILE A 363 2.24 -21.80 15.57
C ILE A 363 1.10 -20.95 16.07
N ALA A 364 0.99 -20.75 17.38
CA ALA A 364 -0.04 -19.92 17.99
C ALA A 364 0.29 -18.43 17.84
N ASP A 365 -0.75 -17.62 17.58
CA ASP A 365 -0.69 -16.15 17.56
C ASP A 365 0.25 -15.57 16.46
N ASP A 366 0.49 -16.31 15.37
CA ASP A 366 1.22 -15.81 14.21
C ASP A 366 0.32 -15.56 12.98
N GLU A 367 -0.98 -15.75 13.16
CA GLU A 367 -1.98 -15.51 12.13
C GLU A 367 -2.06 -14.02 11.77
N ARG A 368 -2.19 -13.78 10.47
CA ARG A 368 -2.27 -12.43 9.91
C ARG A 368 -3.58 -12.23 9.17
N LEU A 369 -4.19 -11.06 9.36
CA LEU A 369 -5.44 -10.67 8.71
C LEU A 369 -5.29 -10.63 7.19
N GLY A 370 -6.36 -10.97 6.48
CA GLY A 370 -6.55 -10.68 5.08
C GLY A 370 -7.36 -9.40 4.87
N MET A 371 -7.84 -9.19 3.65
CA MET A 371 -8.76 -8.10 3.33
C MET A 371 -10.10 -8.29 4.04
N CYS A 372 -10.52 -7.30 4.83
CA CYS A 372 -11.79 -7.34 5.55
C CYS A 372 -12.92 -6.59 4.84
N GLY A 373 -12.59 -5.77 3.83
CA GLY A 373 -13.54 -5.01 3.06
C GLY A 373 -12.95 -4.37 1.81
N PHE A 374 -13.83 -4.02 0.89
CA PHE A 374 -13.52 -3.23 -0.30
C PHE A 374 -14.67 -2.28 -0.60
N MET A 375 -14.36 -1.01 -0.81
CA MET A 375 -15.30 -0.03 -1.33
C MET A 375 -14.68 0.80 -2.44
N TYR A 376 -15.51 1.25 -3.38
CA TYR A 376 -15.10 2.27 -4.34
C TYR A 376 -15.66 3.64 -3.93
N HIS A 377 -15.07 4.70 -4.43
CA HIS A 377 -15.64 6.03 -4.42
C HIS A 377 -15.26 6.79 -5.69
N VAL A 378 -15.90 7.90 -5.92
CA VAL A 378 -15.72 8.70 -7.13
C VAL A 378 -15.31 10.13 -6.81
N ASN A 379 -14.77 10.82 -7.79
CA ASN A 379 -14.41 12.25 -7.70
C ASN A 379 -15.67 13.13 -7.58
N SER A 380 -16.28 13.15 -6.42
CA SER A 380 -17.49 13.95 -6.16
C SER A 380 -17.57 14.41 -4.71
N VAL A 381 -18.58 15.20 -4.41
CA VAL A 381 -18.95 15.65 -3.06
C VAL A 381 -20.18 14.93 -2.51
N GLY A 382 -20.68 13.91 -3.22
CA GLY A 382 -21.83 13.10 -2.83
C GLY A 382 -21.52 12.11 -1.69
N ILE A 383 -22.47 11.20 -1.42
CA ILE A 383 -22.35 10.15 -0.39
C ILE A 383 -21.12 9.28 -0.66
N ASN A 384 -20.91 8.90 -1.91
CA ASN A 384 -19.79 8.09 -2.39
C ASN A 384 -18.63 8.93 -2.94
N GLY A 385 -18.51 10.19 -2.54
CA GLY A 385 -17.43 11.09 -2.97
C GLY A 385 -16.18 10.97 -2.10
N ASP A 386 -15.15 11.75 -2.43
CA ASP A 386 -13.91 11.80 -1.66
C ASP A 386 -14.15 12.19 -0.19
N PRO A 387 -13.55 11.49 0.78
CA PRO A 387 -13.59 11.89 2.17
C PRO A 387 -12.84 13.22 2.37
N SER A 388 -13.33 14.06 3.28
CA SER A 388 -12.81 15.42 3.52
C SER A 388 -12.60 15.74 5.01
N SER A 389 -12.71 14.75 5.89
CA SER A 389 -12.45 14.88 7.32
C SER A 389 -12.02 13.54 7.91
N ALA A 390 -11.27 13.56 9.01
CA ALA A 390 -10.76 12.36 9.66
C ALA A 390 -11.82 11.29 9.88
N ILE A 391 -13.00 11.67 10.35
CA ILE A 391 -14.09 10.71 10.59
C ILE A 391 -14.60 10.07 9.28
N GLN A 392 -14.60 10.79 8.14
CA GLN A 392 -15.00 10.22 6.87
C GLN A 392 -13.95 9.24 6.32
N TYR A 393 -12.66 9.52 6.48
CA TYR A 393 -11.59 8.57 6.17
C TYR A 393 -11.72 7.30 7.02
N TYR A 394 -11.93 7.47 8.33
CA TYR A 394 -12.11 6.34 9.25
C TYR A 394 -13.38 5.55 8.97
N ASN A 395 -14.47 6.22 8.60
CA ASN A 395 -15.69 5.57 8.17
C ASN A 395 -15.45 4.68 6.94
N TYR A 396 -14.74 5.19 5.95
CA TYR A 396 -14.40 4.43 4.74
C TYR A 396 -13.55 3.19 5.06
N LEU A 397 -12.60 3.28 6.00
CA LEU A 397 -11.84 2.13 6.49
C LEU A 397 -12.72 1.04 7.15
N ARG A 398 -13.98 1.34 7.47
CA ARG A 398 -14.93 0.43 8.09
C ARG A 398 -16.14 0.10 7.20
N GLY A 399 -16.10 0.47 5.93
CA GLY A 399 -17.23 0.25 5.02
C GLY A 399 -18.46 1.12 5.30
N ILE A 400 -18.25 2.31 5.83
CA ILE A 400 -19.30 3.28 6.17
C ILE A 400 -19.16 4.49 5.26
N TRP A 401 -20.25 4.92 4.65
CA TRP A 401 -20.29 6.07 3.76
C TRP A 401 -20.14 7.41 4.50
N ARG A 402 -19.99 8.49 3.74
CA ARG A 402 -19.86 9.86 4.28
C ARG A 402 -21.08 10.32 5.09
N ASP A 403 -22.26 9.76 4.85
CA ASP A 403 -23.52 10.02 5.57
C ASP A 403 -23.72 9.10 6.79
N GLU A 404 -22.68 8.37 7.19
CA GLU A 404 -22.65 7.44 8.33
C GLU A 404 -23.51 6.17 8.14
N THR A 405 -24.00 5.90 6.93
CA THR A 405 -24.68 4.64 6.61
C THR A 405 -23.66 3.57 6.21
N HIS A 406 -23.90 2.31 6.64
CA HIS A 406 -23.08 1.17 6.23
C HIS A 406 -23.35 0.80 4.77
N MET A 407 -22.34 0.24 4.08
CA MET A 407 -22.54 -0.34 2.76
C MET A 407 -23.61 -1.43 2.81
N GLN A 408 -24.41 -1.53 1.75
CA GLN A 408 -25.43 -2.56 1.57
C GLN A 408 -25.20 -3.29 0.25
N TYR A 409 -25.45 -4.59 0.23
CA TYR A 409 -25.25 -5.42 -0.95
C TYR A 409 -26.21 -5.05 -2.07
N GLY A 410 -25.67 -4.79 -3.26
CA GLY A 410 -26.42 -4.46 -4.46
C GLY A 410 -26.33 -2.99 -4.88
N GLY A 411 -26.65 -2.70 -6.14
CA GLY A 411 -26.53 -1.37 -6.74
C GLY A 411 -25.13 -0.77 -6.51
N ASN A 412 -25.07 0.49 -6.12
CA ASN A 412 -23.83 1.18 -5.73
C ASN A 412 -23.60 1.17 -4.21
N ALA A 413 -24.14 0.19 -3.50
CA ALA A 413 -23.95 -0.08 -2.08
C ALA A 413 -24.38 1.04 -1.11
N PHE A 414 -25.13 2.06 -1.54
CA PHE A 414 -25.60 3.14 -0.65
C PHE A 414 -27.11 3.41 -0.76
N SER A 415 -27.70 3.92 0.30
CA SER A 415 -29.12 4.18 0.40
C SER A 415 -29.63 5.19 -0.66
N GLY A 416 -30.77 4.88 -1.31
CA GLY A 416 -31.35 5.69 -2.38
C GLY A 416 -31.15 5.11 -3.79
N GLU A 417 -30.35 4.09 -3.93
CA GLU A 417 -30.08 3.32 -5.16
C GLU A 417 -30.69 1.94 -5.03
N ASN A 418 -31.91 1.65 -5.18
CA ASN A 418 -32.59 0.34 -5.24
C ASN A 418 -31.84 -0.84 -4.55
N VAL A 419 -31.16 -0.55 -3.44
CA VAL A 419 -30.38 -1.52 -2.67
C VAL A 419 -31.35 -2.26 -1.76
N VAL A 420 -31.37 -3.58 -1.82
CA VAL A 420 -32.26 -4.45 -1.03
C VAL A 420 -31.53 -5.59 -0.32
N GLY A 421 -30.19 -5.56 -0.34
CA GLY A 421 -29.37 -6.59 0.31
C GLY A 421 -29.05 -6.28 1.78
N PRO A 422 -28.39 -7.24 2.48
CA PRO A 422 -27.88 -7.01 3.83
C PRO A 422 -26.73 -5.99 3.82
N GLU A 423 -26.35 -5.51 5.00
CA GLU A 423 -25.07 -4.80 5.16
C GLU A 423 -23.91 -5.67 4.66
N CYS A 424 -22.94 -5.04 3.99
CA CYS A 424 -21.82 -5.74 3.40
C CYS A 424 -20.51 -4.97 3.58
N ASN A 425 -19.41 -5.71 3.51
CA ASN A 425 -18.06 -5.15 3.60
C ASN A 425 -17.35 -5.06 2.23
N PHE A 426 -17.88 -5.74 1.21
CA PHE A 426 -17.22 -5.82 -0.11
C PHE A 426 -18.20 -5.41 -1.20
N MET A 427 -17.80 -4.41 -2.00
CA MET A 427 -18.50 -4.01 -3.21
C MET A 427 -18.02 -4.85 -4.40
N PHE A 428 -18.95 -5.20 -5.29
CA PHE A 428 -18.68 -5.89 -6.56
C PHE A 428 -17.81 -7.15 -6.42
N PRO A 429 -18.16 -8.08 -5.51
CA PRO A 429 -17.39 -9.30 -5.30
C PRO A 429 -17.52 -10.32 -6.46
N GLY A 430 -18.45 -10.12 -7.38
CA GLY A 430 -18.76 -11.12 -8.40
C GLY A 430 -19.15 -12.46 -7.76
N ASP A 431 -18.51 -13.54 -8.23
CA ASP A 431 -18.67 -14.91 -7.73
C ASP A 431 -17.60 -15.33 -6.71
N THR A 432 -16.80 -14.39 -6.22
CA THR A 432 -15.61 -14.67 -5.40
C THR A 432 -15.89 -14.77 -3.91
N ASP A 433 -17.14 -14.61 -3.47
CA ASP A 433 -17.56 -14.76 -2.06
C ASP A 433 -18.66 -15.85 -1.87
N PRO A 434 -18.39 -17.12 -2.21
CA PRO A 434 -19.39 -18.19 -2.09
C PRO A 434 -19.81 -18.47 -0.65
N CYS A 435 -19.05 -18.03 0.34
CA CYS A 435 -19.35 -18.19 1.76
C CYS A 435 -20.12 -17.01 2.36
N ASN A 436 -20.39 -15.97 1.60
CA ASN A 436 -20.99 -14.73 2.11
C ASN A 436 -20.16 -14.10 3.26
N PHE A 437 -18.83 -14.16 3.15
CA PHE A 437 -17.92 -13.59 4.15
C PHE A 437 -18.16 -12.09 4.28
N GLY A 438 -18.35 -11.41 3.15
CA GLY A 438 -18.62 -9.97 3.11
C GLY A 438 -19.95 -9.55 3.73
N THR A 439 -20.87 -10.45 3.94
CA THR A 439 -22.18 -10.22 4.57
C THR A 439 -22.35 -11.01 5.88
N ASN A 440 -21.23 -11.37 6.52
CA ASN A 440 -21.19 -12.12 7.79
C ASN A 440 -22.01 -13.43 7.75
N GLY A 441 -21.96 -14.16 6.65
CA GLY A 441 -22.68 -15.42 6.45
C GLY A 441 -24.16 -15.26 6.07
N VAL A 442 -24.65 -14.04 5.90
CA VAL A 442 -26.03 -13.78 5.46
C VAL A 442 -26.07 -13.80 3.94
N ALA A 443 -26.74 -14.80 3.36
CA ALA A 443 -26.90 -14.86 1.91
C ALA A 443 -27.69 -13.63 1.41
N PRO A 444 -27.18 -12.93 0.37
CA PRO A 444 -27.94 -11.89 -0.30
C PRO A 444 -29.24 -12.44 -0.87
N ASN A 445 -30.29 -11.59 -0.98
CA ASN A 445 -31.55 -12.03 -1.57
C ASN A 445 -31.38 -12.47 -3.03
N ASP A 446 -32.27 -13.36 -3.49
CA ASP A 446 -32.33 -13.86 -4.88
C ASP A 446 -32.50 -12.75 -5.93
N ASP A 447 -32.94 -11.56 -5.54
CA ASP A 447 -33.13 -10.41 -6.44
C ASP A 447 -31.80 -9.90 -7.05
N TYR A 448 -30.64 -10.15 -6.40
CA TYR A 448 -29.31 -9.83 -6.93
C TYR A 448 -28.56 -11.02 -7.53
N ASN A 449 -29.00 -12.25 -7.20
CA ASN A 449 -28.45 -13.49 -7.76
C ASN A 449 -29.41 -14.17 -8.77
N THR A 450 -30.48 -13.50 -9.17
CA THR A 450 -31.44 -14.03 -10.15
C THR A 450 -30.76 -14.27 -11.50
N ASN A 451 -30.93 -15.45 -12.03
CA ASN A 451 -30.39 -15.91 -13.32
C ASN A 451 -28.88 -16.15 -13.37
N GLY A 452 -28.20 -16.37 -12.23
CA GLY A 452 -26.75 -16.59 -12.18
C GLY A 452 -25.94 -15.32 -12.44
N LYS A 453 -26.55 -14.15 -12.24
CA LYS A 453 -25.87 -12.87 -12.25
C LYS A 453 -25.26 -12.60 -10.89
N TYR A 454 -24.00 -12.17 -10.90
CA TYR A 454 -23.26 -11.79 -9.72
C TYR A 454 -23.19 -10.27 -9.62
N TRP A 455 -23.01 -9.74 -8.42
CA TRP A 455 -22.91 -8.31 -8.22
C TRP A 455 -21.57 -7.77 -8.71
N THR A 456 -21.58 -7.16 -9.89
CA THR A 456 -20.46 -6.46 -10.55
C THR A 456 -20.94 -5.08 -11.01
N GLU A 457 -20.03 -4.22 -11.44
CA GLU A 457 -20.40 -2.90 -11.99
C GLU A 457 -21.21 -3.03 -13.28
N GLU A 458 -20.85 -3.98 -14.16
CA GLU A 458 -21.61 -4.23 -15.39
C GLU A 458 -23.05 -4.69 -15.10
N GLU A 459 -23.24 -5.60 -14.13
CA GLU A 459 -24.58 -6.08 -13.78
C GLU A 459 -25.43 -5.00 -13.08
N CYS A 460 -24.79 -3.99 -12.48
CA CYS A 460 -25.48 -2.81 -11.97
C CYS A 460 -25.77 -1.76 -13.05
N ASN A 461 -25.29 -1.97 -14.29
CA ASN A 461 -25.35 -1.02 -15.38
C ASN A 461 -24.73 0.34 -14.99
N ASN A 462 -23.64 0.32 -14.24
CA ASN A 462 -22.86 1.52 -13.95
C ASN A 462 -22.24 2.07 -15.23
N GLU A 463 -22.18 3.38 -15.34
CA GLU A 463 -21.38 4.00 -16.39
C GLU A 463 -19.90 3.88 -16.01
N PRO A 464 -19.03 3.37 -16.89
CA PRO A 464 -17.59 3.37 -16.65
C PRO A 464 -17.08 4.80 -16.51
N THR A 465 -16.20 5.04 -15.55
CA THR A 465 -15.58 6.36 -15.33
C THR A 465 -14.40 6.24 -14.37
N ASP A 466 -13.77 7.39 -14.04
CA ASP A 466 -12.72 7.52 -13.04
C ASP A 466 -13.12 6.84 -11.71
N ARG A 467 -12.32 5.86 -11.26
CA ARG A 467 -12.61 5.00 -10.11
C ARG A 467 -11.49 5.01 -9.08
N ARG A 468 -11.91 5.17 -7.81
CA ARG A 468 -11.04 5.00 -6.67
C ARG A 468 -11.48 3.79 -5.87
N GLY A 469 -10.53 2.97 -5.46
CA GLY A 469 -10.78 1.77 -4.65
C GLY A 469 -10.02 1.82 -3.33
N LEU A 470 -10.64 1.32 -2.27
CA LEU A 470 -10.04 1.17 -0.95
C LEU A 470 -10.17 -0.28 -0.49
N ALA A 471 -9.05 -1.00 -0.44
CA ALA A 471 -8.96 -2.32 0.18
C ALA A 471 -8.63 -2.15 1.67
N MET A 472 -9.46 -2.72 2.56
CA MET A 472 -9.40 -2.50 4.01
C MET A 472 -8.89 -3.74 4.73
N VAL A 473 -8.13 -3.54 5.82
CA VAL A 473 -7.67 -4.60 6.72
C VAL A 473 -7.90 -4.17 8.17
N GLY A 474 -8.51 -5.04 8.96
CA GLY A 474 -8.81 -4.80 10.37
C GLY A 474 -10.12 -5.45 10.80
N PRO A 475 -10.60 -5.18 12.05
CA PRO A 475 -9.88 -4.44 13.08
C PRO A 475 -8.76 -5.26 13.75
N PHE A 476 -7.79 -4.57 14.33
CA PHE A 476 -6.74 -5.13 15.18
C PHE A 476 -6.38 -4.13 16.29
N ASN A 477 -5.74 -4.61 17.37
CA ASN A 477 -5.18 -3.76 18.40
C ASN A 477 -3.73 -3.37 18.07
N PHE A 478 -3.38 -2.12 18.32
CA PHE A 478 -2.03 -1.60 18.09
C PHE A 478 -1.51 -0.94 19.37
N ALA A 479 -1.05 -1.78 20.30
CA ALA A 479 -0.58 -1.33 21.61
C ALA A 479 0.71 -0.51 21.54
N ALA A 480 0.92 0.34 22.53
CA ALA A 480 2.13 1.15 22.67
C ALA A 480 3.40 0.29 22.62
N GLY A 481 4.36 0.67 21.82
CA GLY A 481 5.64 -0.02 21.66
C GLY A 481 5.58 -1.33 20.88
N THR A 482 4.42 -1.73 20.34
CA THR A 482 4.30 -2.94 19.51
C THR A 482 4.55 -2.68 18.04
N THR A 483 4.71 -3.77 17.28
CA THR A 483 4.94 -3.77 15.84
C THR A 483 3.84 -4.55 15.14
N GLN A 484 3.40 -4.05 13.99
CA GLN A 484 2.54 -4.74 13.05
C GLN A 484 3.22 -4.79 11.67
N GLU A 485 2.74 -5.63 10.76
CA GLU A 485 3.33 -5.80 9.45
C GLU A 485 2.25 -5.99 8.38
N LEU A 486 2.52 -5.50 7.16
CA LEU A 486 1.68 -5.69 5.99
C LEU A 486 2.56 -6.07 4.79
N ASP A 487 2.20 -7.16 4.13
CA ASP A 487 2.74 -7.53 2.83
C ASP A 487 1.62 -7.51 1.79
N TYR A 488 1.83 -6.79 0.69
CA TYR A 488 0.91 -6.77 -0.44
C TYR A 488 1.66 -6.76 -1.76
N ALA A 489 0.95 -7.07 -2.84
CA ALA A 489 1.49 -7.02 -4.19
C ALA A 489 0.55 -6.28 -5.13
N MET A 490 1.15 -5.51 -6.04
CA MET A 490 0.48 -4.91 -7.19
C MET A 490 0.82 -5.75 -8.41
N ILE A 491 -0.21 -6.27 -9.09
CA ILE A 491 -0.07 -7.24 -10.19
C ILE A 491 -0.79 -6.71 -11.42
N THR A 492 -0.11 -6.62 -12.55
CA THR A 492 -0.75 -6.32 -13.83
C THR A 492 -0.99 -7.60 -14.62
N VAL A 493 -2.21 -7.82 -15.05
CA VAL A 493 -2.65 -9.05 -15.73
C VAL A 493 -3.08 -8.74 -17.16
N TRP A 494 -2.53 -9.47 -18.12
CA TRP A 494 -2.85 -9.33 -19.53
C TRP A 494 -3.74 -10.48 -20.02
N LYS A 495 -4.57 -10.22 -21.05
CA LYS A 495 -5.25 -11.29 -21.78
C LYS A 495 -4.26 -12.17 -22.53
N ASN A 496 -4.67 -13.39 -22.84
CA ASN A 496 -3.97 -14.27 -23.78
C ASN A 496 -4.92 -14.66 -24.95
N ASP A 497 -4.48 -15.56 -25.80
CA ASP A 497 -5.27 -16.00 -26.98
C ASP A 497 -6.60 -16.67 -26.63
N SER A 498 -6.81 -17.14 -25.40
CA SER A 498 -7.96 -17.94 -24.98
C SER A 498 -8.78 -17.33 -23.84
N GLN A 499 -8.22 -16.40 -23.07
CA GLN A 499 -8.83 -15.84 -21.87
C GLN A 499 -8.61 -14.32 -21.81
N SER A 500 -9.62 -13.61 -21.34
CA SER A 500 -9.50 -12.19 -20.98
C SER A 500 -8.57 -11.99 -19.76
N ALA A 501 -8.08 -10.78 -19.56
CA ALA A 501 -7.30 -10.43 -18.38
C ALA A 501 -8.09 -10.67 -17.08
N LEU A 502 -9.39 -10.36 -17.08
CA LEU A 502 -10.28 -10.57 -15.94
C LEU A 502 -10.45 -12.06 -15.57
N GLU A 503 -10.51 -12.96 -16.56
CA GLU A 503 -10.56 -14.41 -16.30
C GLU A 503 -9.22 -14.94 -15.75
N ARG A 504 -8.09 -14.37 -16.17
CA ARG A 504 -6.75 -14.80 -15.73
C ARG A 504 -6.32 -14.28 -14.37
N LYS A 505 -6.97 -13.22 -13.85
CA LYS A 505 -6.51 -12.55 -12.61
C LYS A 505 -6.35 -13.52 -11.43
N GLY A 506 -7.28 -14.46 -11.26
CA GLY A 506 -7.23 -15.45 -10.18
C GLY A 506 -6.01 -16.36 -10.25
N GLU A 507 -5.62 -16.80 -11.44
CA GLU A 507 -4.41 -17.59 -11.70
C GLU A 507 -3.13 -16.83 -11.27
N PHE A 508 -3.03 -15.55 -11.65
CA PHE A 508 -1.89 -14.69 -11.29
C PHE A 508 -1.81 -14.50 -9.77
N ILE A 509 -2.94 -14.16 -9.13
CA ILE A 509 -2.97 -13.96 -7.68
C ILE A 509 -2.56 -15.25 -6.95
N ASP A 510 -3.10 -16.41 -7.33
CA ASP A 510 -2.79 -17.70 -6.71
C ASP A 510 -1.31 -18.08 -6.88
N HIS A 511 -0.74 -17.80 -8.07
CA HIS A 511 0.68 -18.02 -8.33
C HIS A 511 1.56 -17.13 -7.45
N ILE A 512 1.29 -15.82 -7.38
CA ILE A 512 2.03 -14.87 -6.54
C ILE A 512 1.92 -15.23 -5.05
N ARG A 513 0.72 -15.59 -4.56
CA ARG A 513 0.54 -16.07 -3.19
C ARG A 513 1.35 -17.34 -2.91
N THR A 514 1.40 -18.26 -3.87
CA THR A 514 2.19 -19.49 -3.74
C THR A 514 3.69 -19.18 -3.63
N LEU A 515 4.20 -18.27 -4.46
CA LEU A 515 5.61 -17.82 -4.38
C LEU A 515 5.90 -17.14 -3.04
N PHE A 516 5.02 -16.25 -2.59
CA PHE A 516 5.16 -15.57 -1.30
C PHE A 516 5.18 -16.57 -0.13
N ASN A 517 4.21 -17.49 -0.07
CA ASN A 517 4.11 -18.51 0.98
C ASN A 517 5.34 -19.43 1.04
N ASN A 518 6.01 -19.65 -0.09
CA ASN A 518 7.22 -20.46 -0.20
C ASN A 518 8.51 -19.62 -0.08
N GLY A 519 8.44 -18.36 0.37
CA GLY A 519 9.58 -17.48 0.50
C GLY A 519 10.33 -17.25 -0.81
N PHE A 520 9.63 -17.28 -1.95
CA PHE A 520 10.21 -17.13 -3.31
C PHE A 520 11.31 -18.17 -3.63
N GLY A 521 11.23 -19.36 -3.02
CA GLY A 521 12.16 -20.44 -3.28
C GLY A 521 13.49 -20.34 -2.51
N LYS A 522 13.52 -19.56 -1.43
CA LYS A 522 14.67 -19.48 -0.51
C LYS A 522 14.63 -20.59 0.54
#